data_d2c7eb041f64398dc481f7421e1ebfeb
#
_entry.id   d2c7eb041f64398dc481f7421e1ebfeb
#
_cell.length_a   1.000
_cell.length_b   1.000
_cell.length_c   1.000
_cell.angle_alpha   90.00
_cell.angle_beta   90.00
_cell.angle_gamma   90.00
#
_symmetry.space_group_name_H-M   'P 1'
#
loop_
_entity.id
_entity.type
_entity.pdbx_description
1 polymer ?
#
loop_
_entity_poly.entity_id
_entity_poly.type
_entity_poly.pdbx_seq_one_letter_code
_entity_poly.pdbx_strand_id
1 'polypeptide(L)'
;MASSSSSSSSAYDIPWVEKYRPSNVADIVGNEDAVSRLQVIARDGNMPNLILAGPPGTGKTTSILALAHELLGPNYKEAVLELNASDDRGIDVVRNKIKMFAQKKVTLPPGRHKVVILDEADSMTSGAQQALRRTMEIYSNSTRFALACNVSSKIIEPIQSRCALVRFSRLSDLEILGRLMIVVQAEKVPYVPEGLEAIIFTADGDMRQALNNLQATNSGFRFVNQENVFKVCDQPHPLHVKNMVCNVLEGKFDDACSGLKQLYDLGYSPTDIITTFFRIIKNYDMAEYLKLEFMKETGFAHMRICDGVGSYLQLCGLLAKLSLIRETAKAT
;
A
#
# COMPACT_ATOMS: atom_id res chain seq x y z
N MET A 1 -29.76 -47.06 -15.58
CA MET A 1 -29.22 -45.81 -16.07
C MET A 1 -29.32 -44.75 -14.95
N ALA A 2 -28.26 -44.58 -14.22
CA ALA A 2 -28.18 -43.62 -13.14
C ALA A 2 -27.36 -42.41 -13.66
N SER A 3 -28.03 -41.32 -13.86
CA SER A 3 -27.42 -40.04 -14.23
C SER A 3 -26.76 -39.43 -13.01
N SER A 4 -25.43 -39.43 -12.99
CA SER A 4 -24.63 -38.71 -12.03
C SER A 4 -24.75 -37.21 -12.32
N SER A 5 -25.55 -36.52 -11.52
CA SER A 5 -25.54 -35.04 -11.46
C SER A 5 -24.26 -34.60 -10.77
N SER A 6 -23.27 -34.18 -11.56
CA SER A 6 -22.12 -33.43 -11.07
C SER A 6 -22.60 -32.06 -10.57
N SER A 7 -22.72 -31.89 -9.27
CA SER A 7 -22.85 -30.60 -8.61
C SER A 7 -21.55 -29.81 -8.84
N SER A 8 -21.52 -28.95 -9.84
CA SER A 8 -20.54 -27.89 -9.95
C SER A 8 -20.80 -26.87 -8.83
N SER A 9 -20.15 -27.07 -7.69
CA SER A 9 -19.98 -26.00 -6.71
C SER A 9 -19.20 -24.90 -7.42
N SER A 10 -19.83 -23.76 -7.66
CA SER A 10 -19.16 -22.55 -8.08
C SER A 10 -18.18 -22.15 -6.98
N ALA A 11 -16.94 -22.61 -7.10
CA ALA A 11 -15.86 -22.11 -6.29
C ALA A 11 -15.73 -20.61 -6.65
N TYR A 12 -16.13 -19.73 -5.73
CA TYR A 12 -15.87 -18.30 -5.88
C TYR A 12 -14.36 -18.12 -6.02
N ASP A 13 -13.93 -17.50 -7.12
CA ASP A 13 -12.50 -17.21 -7.33
C ASP A 13 -12.02 -16.28 -6.23
N ILE A 14 -11.14 -16.79 -5.37
CA ILE A 14 -10.51 -15.99 -4.30
C ILE A 14 -9.64 -14.92 -4.96
N PRO A 15 -9.74 -13.64 -4.56
CA PRO A 15 -8.86 -12.59 -5.08
C PRO A 15 -7.38 -12.97 -4.93
N TRP A 16 -6.58 -12.67 -5.94
CA TRP A 16 -5.16 -13.06 -5.94
C TRP A 16 -4.37 -12.47 -4.77
N VAL A 17 -4.76 -11.30 -4.29
CA VAL A 17 -4.19 -10.69 -3.08
C VAL A 17 -4.32 -11.62 -1.87
N GLU A 18 -5.44 -12.32 -1.74
CA GLU A 18 -5.66 -13.27 -0.63
C GLU A 18 -5.11 -14.67 -0.95
N LYS A 19 -5.27 -15.13 -2.19
CA LYS A 19 -4.79 -16.46 -2.64
C LYS A 19 -3.27 -16.60 -2.50
N TYR A 20 -2.53 -15.53 -2.80
CA TYR A 20 -1.07 -15.48 -2.74
C TYR A 20 -0.53 -14.75 -1.50
N ARG A 21 -1.34 -14.61 -0.45
CA ARG A 21 -0.89 -14.03 0.80
C ARG A 21 0.13 -14.97 1.47
N PRO A 22 1.34 -14.49 1.82
CA PRO A 22 2.32 -15.29 2.54
C PRO A 22 1.77 -15.84 3.86
N SER A 23 1.97 -17.13 4.12
CA SER A 23 1.59 -17.80 5.37
C SER A 23 2.75 -17.89 6.37
N ASN A 24 4.00 -17.84 5.89
CA ASN A 24 5.20 -17.88 6.69
C ASN A 24 5.94 -16.56 6.63
N VAL A 25 6.67 -16.22 7.68
CA VAL A 25 7.48 -14.98 7.74
C VAL A 25 8.59 -14.99 6.68
N ALA A 26 9.13 -16.17 6.37
CA ALA A 26 10.18 -16.32 5.35
C ALA A 26 9.71 -16.01 3.91
N ASP A 27 8.42 -16.13 3.63
CA ASP A 27 7.84 -15.91 2.30
C ASP A 27 7.47 -14.44 2.04
N ILE A 28 7.69 -13.57 3.04
CA ILE A 28 7.41 -12.15 2.93
C ILE A 28 8.49 -11.49 2.09
N VAL A 29 8.07 -10.72 1.11
CA VAL A 29 8.95 -10.03 0.17
C VAL A 29 9.20 -8.61 0.65
N GLY A 30 10.46 -8.21 0.61
CA GLY A 30 10.91 -6.86 0.97
C GLY A 30 11.04 -6.60 2.47
N ASN A 31 11.55 -5.43 2.80
CA ASN A 31 11.78 -5.02 4.19
C ASN A 31 12.61 -6.05 5.00
N GLU A 32 13.73 -6.53 4.45
CA GLU A 32 14.54 -7.63 4.99
C GLU A 32 14.92 -7.43 6.46
N ASP A 33 15.27 -6.21 6.87
CA ASP A 33 15.58 -5.89 8.28
C ASP A 33 14.38 -6.12 9.21
N ALA A 34 13.18 -5.74 8.76
CA ALA A 34 11.96 -5.95 9.52
C ALA A 34 11.60 -7.44 9.59
N VAL A 35 11.67 -8.12 8.46
CA VAL A 35 11.36 -9.55 8.34
C VAL A 35 12.35 -10.39 9.17
N SER A 36 13.65 -10.09 9.13
CA SER A 36 14.66 -10.81 9.92
C SER A 36 14.41 -10.67 11.44
N ARG A 37 14.02 -9.49 11.91
CA ARG A 37 13.62 -9.28 13.32
C ARG A 37 12.40 -10.12 13.70
N LEU A 38 11.39 -10.19 12.81
CA LEU A 38 10.21 -11.02 13.04
C LEU A 38 10.55 -12.52 13.04
N GLN A 39 11.48 -12.96 12.19
CA GLN A 39 11.96 -14.35 12.18
C GLN A 39 12.66 -14.72 13.50
N VAL A 40 13.46 -13.84 14.07
CA VAL A 40 14.06 -14.06 15.38
C VAL A 40 12.98 -14.23 16.45
N ILE A 41 11.98 -13.35 16.48
CA ILE A 41 10.84 -13.46 17.40
C ILE A 41 10.09 -14.79 17.23
N ALA A 42 9.89 -15.23 15.97
CA ALA A 42 9.23 -16.49 15.67
C ALA A 42 10.00 -17.70 16.23
N ARG A 43 11.33 -17.68 16.11
CA ARG A 43 12.23 -18.74 16.64
C ARG A 43 12.27 -18.75 18.16
N ASP A 44 12.45 -17.60 18.79
CA ASP A 44 12.53 -17.47 20.24
C ASP A 44 11.19 -17.76 20.92
N GLY A 45 10.11 -17.50 20.24
CA GLY A 45 8.76 -17.76 20.73
C GLY A 45 8.20 -16.75 21.72
N ASN A 46 9.02 -15.84 22.23
CA ASN A 46 8.58 -14.79 23.14
C ASN A 46 8.37 -13.49 22.38
N MET A 47 7.13 -13.28 21.95
CA MET A 47 6.74 -12.08 21.21
C MET A 47 6.61 -10.89 22.16
N PRO A 48 7.28 -9.75 21.95
CA PRO A 48 6.97 -8.49 22.61
C PRO A 48 5.68 -7.89 22.01
N ASN A 49 5.16 -6.82 22.64
CA ASN A 49 4.16 -6.00 21.94
C ASN A 49 4.82 -5.31 20.75
N LEU A 50 4.15 -5.30 19.61
CA LEU A 50 4.69 -4.79 18.35
C LEU A 50 3.84 -3.64 17.80
N ILE A 51 4.48 -2.67 17.20
CA ILE A 51 3.85 -1.70 16.29
C ILE A 51 4.55 -1.83 14.93
N LEU A 52 3.80 -2.18 13.90
CA LEU A 52 4.27 -2.20 12.53
C LEU A 52 3.75 -0.95 11.82
N ALA A 53 4.65 -0.05 11.49
CA ALA A 53 4.30 1.24 10.89
C ALA A 53 4.89 1.37 9.48
N GLY A 54 4.13 1.91 8.54
CA GLY A 54 4.61 2.15 7.18
C GLY A 54 3.49 2.33 6.16
N PRO A 55 3.81 2.60 4.89
CA PRO A 55 2.84 2.80 3.83
C PRO A 55 1.90 1.61 3.62
N PRO A 56 0.72 1.80 3.00
CA PRO A 56 -0.18 0.70 2.67
C PRO A 56 0.49 -0.29 1.70
N GLY A 57 0.00 -1.54 1.69
CA GLY A 57 0.46 -2.59 0.76
C GLY A 57 1.89 -3.10 0.94
N THR A 58 2.59 -2.70 2.00
CA THR A 58 3.98 -3.12 2.30
C THR A 58 4.08 -4.42 3.11
N GLY A 59 2.96 -5.08 3.39
CA GLY A 59 2.94 -6.38 4.05
C GLY A 59 2.82 -6.36 5.58
N LYS A 60 2.54 -5.22 6.24
CA LYS A 60 2.44 -5.11 7.71
C LYS A 60 1.51 -6.14 8.34
N THR A 61 0.24 -6.13 7.96
CA THR A 61 -0.78 -7.05 8.50
C THR A 61 -0.46 -8.50 8.15
N THR A 62 -0.01 -8.74 6.92
CA THR A 62 0.45 -10.07 6.47
C THR A 62 1.59 -10.59 7.34
N SER A 63 2.55 -9.74 7.70
CA SER A 63 3.69 -10.13 8.55
C SER A 63 3.25 -10.50 9.97
N ILE A 64 2.29 -9.77 10.54
CA ILE A 64 1.74 -10.10 11.85
C ILE A 64 1.00 -11.44 11.80
N LEU A 65 0.18 -11.66 10.78
CA LEU A 65 -0.56 -12.91 10.60
C LEU A 65 0.39 -14.10 10.42
N ALA A 66 1.40 -13.97 9.56
CA ALA A 66 2.41 -14.99 9.36
C ALA A 66 3.18 -15.31 10.65
N LEU A 67 3.59 -14.27 11.39
CA LEU A 67 4.23 -14.43 12.70
C LEU A 67 3.33 -15.17 13.69
N ALA A 68 2.05 -14.79 13.78
CA ALA A 68 1.10 -15.44 14.67
C ALA A 68 0.85 -16.91 14.29
N HIS A 69 0.82 -17.23 13.00
CA HIS A 69 0.74 -18.60 12.51
C HIS A 69 1.96 -19.43 12.90
N GLU A 70 3.17 -18.92 12.75
CA GLU A 70 4.39 -19.62 13.15
C GLU A 70 4.48 -19.79 14.67
N LEU A 71 4.07 -18.79 15.45
CA LEU A 71 4.12 -18.84 16.91
C LEU A 71 3.12 -19.82 17.52
N LEU A 72 1.92 -19.91 16.98
CA LEU A 72 0.77 -20.57 17.60
C LEU A 72 0.35 -21.87 16.90
N GLY A 73 0.77 -22.07 15.66
CA GLY A 73 0.49 -23.29 14.88
C GLY A 73 -0.99 -23.68 14.91
N PRO A 74 -1.33 -24.92 15.37
CA PRO A 74 -2.70 -25.40 15.37
C PRO A 74 -3.65 -24.61 16.28
N ASN A 75 -3.10 -23.91 17.29
CA ASN A 75 -3.88 -23.12 18.25
C ASN A 75 -4.21 -21.70 17.76
N TYR A 76 -3.82 -21.37 16.52
CA TYR A 76 -4.02 -20.03 15.94
C TYR A 76 -5.46 -19.51 16.10
N LYS A 77 -6.46 -20.31 15.69
CA LYS A 77 -7.87 -19.90 15.71
C LYS A 77 -8.41 -19.56 17.10
N GLU A 78 -7.85 -20.14 18.16
CA GLU A 78 -8.29 -19.90 19.53
C GLU A 78 -7.46 -18.86 20.25
N ALA A 79 -6.22 -18.67 19.82
CA ALA A 79 -5.23 -17.85 20.50
C ALA A 79 -4.96 -16.50 19.81
N VAL A 80 -5.58 -16.24 18.65
CA VAL A 80 -5.48 -14.97 17.93
C VAL A 80 -6.84 -14.30 17.87
N LEU A 81 -6.86 -13.00 18.16
CA LEU A 81 -8.01 -12.12 17.96
C LEU A 81 -7.61 -11.02 16.98
N GLU A 82 -8.23 -11.02 15.83
CA GLU A 82 -8.06 -9.97 14.82
C GLU A 82 -9.20 -8.96 14.94
N LEU A 83 -8.85 -7.69 15.01
CA LEU A 83 -9.79 -6.56 15.05
C LEU A 83 -9.32 -5.49 14.06
N ASN A 84 -10.25 -4.96 13.29
CA ASN A 84 -10.02 -3.76 12.51
C ASN A 84 -10.52 -2.55 13.31
N ALA A 85 -9.60 -1.65 13.66
CA ALA A 85 -9.90 -0.48 14.46
C ALA A 85 -10.77 0.56 13.72
N SER A 86 -10.90 0.46 12.40
CA SER A 86 -11.81 1.29 11.60
C SER A 86 -13.27 0.82 11.67
N ASP A 87 -13.52 -0.47 11.80
CA ASP A 87 -14.85 -1.06 11.83
C ASP A 87 -15.46 -0.99 13.23
N ASP A 88 -14.66 -1.26 14.24
CA ASP A 88 -15.05 -1.27 15.66
C ASP A 88 -14.71 0.08 16.33
N ARG A 89 -15.34 1.18 15.89
CA ARG A 89 -15.04 2.55 16.37
C ARG A 89 -15.45 2.81 17.82
N GLY A 90 -16.27 1.96 18.41
CA GLY A 90 -16.72 2.10 19.80
C GLY A 90 -15.64 1.71 20.80
N ILE A 91 -15.28 2.61 21.72
CA ILE A 91 -14.34 2.35 22.83
C ILE A 91 -14.74 1.09 23.59
N ASP A 92 -16.03 0.91 23.85
CA ASP A 92 -16.56 -0.19 24.65
C ASP A 92 -16.52 -1.52 23.90
N VAL A 93 -16.70 -1.53 22.59
CA VAL A 93 -16.68 -2.76 21.77
C VAL A 93 -15.26 -3.34 21.76
N VAL A 94 -14.26 -2.51 21.44
CA VAL A 94 -12.86 -2.92 21.45
C VAL A 94 -12.45 -3.39 22.84
N ARG A 95 -12.80 -2.63 23.89
CA ARG A 95 -12.48 -2.98 25.27
C ARG A 95 -13.11 -4.30 25.70
N ASN A 96 -14.38 -4.51 25.42
CA ASN A 96 -15.11 -5.71 25.84
C ASN A 96 -14.67 -6.93 25.07
N LYS A 97 -14.49 -6.86 23.74
CA LYS A 97 -13.98 -7.97 22.93
C LYS A 97 -12.59 -8.41 23.39
N ILE A 98 -11.67 -7.47 23.58
CA ILE A 98 -10.30 -7.74 24.03
C ILE A 98 -10.31 -8.33 25.44
N LYS A 99 -11.15 -7.78 26.35
CA LYS A 99 -11.26 -8.27 27.71
C LYS A 99 -11.76 -9.72 27.75
N MET A 100 -12.84 -10.03 27.06
CA MET A 100 -13.37 -11.40 26.99
C MET A 100 -12.34 -12.37 26.43
N PHE A 101 -11.66 -11.98 25.36
CA PHE A 101 -10.61 -12.80 24.74
C PHE A 101 -9.43 -13.00 25.70
N ALA A 102 -8.98 -11.94 26.37
CA ALA A 102 -7.85 -12.03 27.30
C ALA A 102 -8.17 -12.92 28.53
N GLN A 103 -9.44 -12.95 28.96
CA GLN A 103 -9.90 -13.81 30.08
C GLN A 103 -10.14 -15.25 29.68
N LYS A 104 -10.37 -15.55 28.39
CA LYS A 104 -10.55 -16.92 27.90
C LYS A 104 -9.30 -17.75 28.21
N LYS A 105 -9.49 -18.89 28.87
CA LYS A 105 -8.38 -19.85 29.07
C LYS A 105 -8.13 -20.63 27.78
N VAL A 106 -6.91 -20.55 27.27
CA VAL A 106 -6.43 -21.30 26.10
C VAL A 106 -5.17 -22.04 26.53
N THR A 107 -5.11 -23.33 26.21
CA THR A 107 -3.92 -24.14 26.49
C THR A 107 -2.88 -23.86 25.41
N LEU A 108 -1.81 -23.18 25.78
CA LEU A 108 -0.70 -22.84 24.89
C LEU A 108 0.58 -23.55 25.31
N PRO A 109 1.50 -23.80 24.40
CA PRO A 109 2.84 -24.26 24.73
C PRO A 109 3.55 -23.27 25.69
N PRO A 110 4.46 -23.74 26.54
CA PRO A 110 5.19 -22.88 27.47
C PRO A 110 5.95 -21.78 26.71
N GLY A 111 5.87 -20.53 27.23
CA GLY A 111 6.50 -19.37 26.61
C GLY A 111 5.68 -18.71 25.50
N ARG A 112 4.53 -19.25 25.13
CA ARG A 112 3.62 -18.65 24.13
C ARG A 112 2.50 -17.85 24.80
N HIS A 113 2.06 -16.81 24.11
CA HIS A 113 1.02 -15.90 24.60
C HIS A 113 -0.11 -15.80 23.57
N LYS A 114 -1.30 -15.44 24.01
CA LYS A 114 -2.37 -15.02 23.09
C LYS A 114 -1.96 -13.76 22.37
N VAL A 115 -2.40 -13.61 21.13
CA VAL A 115 -2.06 -12.45 20.30
C VAL A 115 -3.34 -11.70 19.91
N VAL A 116 -3.37 -10.40 20.19
CA VAL A 116 -4.39 -9.47 19.71
C VAL A 116 -3.79 -8.65 18.60
N ILE A 117 -4.37 -8.75 17.42
CA ILE A 117 -3.99 -8.00 16.22
C ILE A 117 -4.98 -6.87 16.04
N LEU A 118 -4.46 -5.64 15.97
CA LEU A 118 -5.24 -4.44 15.70
C LEU A 118 -4.75 -3.84 14.39
N ASP A 119 -5.53 -3.99 13.35
CA ASP A 119 -5.25 -3.32 12.06
C ASP A 119 -5.81 -1.90 12.04
N GLU A 120 -5.20 -1.02 11.24
CA GLU A 120 -5.55 0.40 11.16
C GLU A 120 -5.60 1.12 12.54
N ALA A 121 -4.68 0.79 13.43
CA ALA A 121 -4.67 1.31 14.80
C ALA A 121 -4.57 2.85 14.86
N ASP A 122 -4.09 3.50 13.81
CA ASP A 122 -4.03 4.95 13.67
C ASP A 122 -5.40 5.61 13.41
N SER A 123 -6.45 4.83 13.15
CA SER A 123 -7.84 5.30 13.04
C SER A 123 -8.57 5.37 14.40
N MET A 124 -7.98 4.78 15.45
CA MET A 124 -8.55 4.79 16.80
C MET A 124 -8.55 6.20 17.41
N THR A 125 -9.65 6.52 18.10
CA THR A 125 -9.70 7.75 18.91
C THR A 125 -8.72 7.70 20.08
N SER A 126 -8.29 8.87 20.58
CA SER A 126 -7.38 8.97 21.74
C SER A 126 -7.93 8.28 23.00
N GLY A 127 -9.26 8.35 23.21
CA GLY A 127 -9.93 7.63 24.29
C GLY A 127 -9.86 6.11 24.18
N ALA A 128 -10.05 5.58 22.96
CA ALA A 128 -9.92 4.15 22.68
C ALA A 128 -8.47 3.67 22.89
N GLN A 129 -7.50 4.45 22.46
CA GLN A 129 -6.08 4.16 22.70
C GLN A 129 -5.71 4.17 24.18
N GLN A 130 -6.26 5.08 24.99
CA GLN A 130 -6.05 5.09 26.45
C GLN A 130 -6.69 3.86 27.14
N ALA A 131 -7.86 3.41 26.65
CA ALA A 131 -8.48 2.18 27.12
C ALA A 131 -7.64 0.95 26.75
N LEU A 132 -7.12 0.92 25.52
CA LEU A 132 -6.22 -0.14 25.05
C LEU A 132 -4.95 -0.22 25.91
N ARG A 133 -4.32 0.93 26.21
CA ARG A 133 -3.16 1.00 27.09
C ARG A 133 -3.41 0.31 28.41
N ARG A 134 -4.54 0.61 29.09
CA ARG A 134 -4.91 -0.02 30.36
C ARG A 134 -5.08 -1.52 30.23
N THR A 135 -5.68 -1.96 29.13
CA THR A 135 -5.87 -3.40 28.84
C THR A 135 -4.54 -4.10 28.61
N MET A 136 -3.60 -3.47 27.90
CA MET A 136 -2.24 -3.99 27.70
C MET A 136 -1.49 -4.15 29.05
N GLU A 137 -1.66 -3.23 29.99
CA GLU A 137 -1.05 -3.31 31.32
C GLU A 137 -1.64 -4.47 32.15
N ILE A 138 -2.97 -4.60 32.18
CA ILE A 138 -3.67 -5.63 32.98
C ILE A 138 -3.35 -7.05 32.49
N TYR A 139 -3.32 -7.26 31.16
CA TYR A 139 -3.16 -8.60 30.57
C TYR A 139 -1.75 -8.86 30.02
N SER A 140 -0.76 -8.10 30.45
CA SER A 140 0.63 -8.20 29.99
C SER A 140 1.24 -9.60 30.13
N ASN A 141 0.81 -10.38 31.12
CA ASN A 141 1.33 -11.72 31.38
C ASN A 141 0.74 -12.82 30.46
N SER A 142 -0.42 -12.59 29.86
CA SER A 142 -1.14 -13.63 29.11
C SER A 142 -1.35 -13.28 27.65
N THR A 143 -1.25 -12.01 27.28
CA THR A 143 -1.64 -11.51 25.96
C THR A 143 -0.64 -10.52 25.42
N ARG A 144 -0.29 -10.65 24.15
CA ARG A 144 0.56 -9.73 23.40
C ARG A 144 -0.25 -8.99 22.36
N PHE A 145 0.17 -7.78 22.06
CA PHE A 145 -0.52 -6.91 21.12
C PHE A 145 0.36 -6.62 19.91
N ALA A 146 -0.21 -6.75 18.72
CA ALA A 146 0.41 -6.38 17.47
C ALA A 146 -0.48 -5.33 16.78
N LEU A 147 0.05 -4.12 16.64
CA LEU A 147 -0.65 -2.97 16.08
C LEU A 147 -0.10 -2.70 14.68
N ALA A 148 -0.94 -2.70 13.66
CA ALA A 148 -0.57 -2.22 12.33
C ALA A 148 -1.11 -0.81 12.13
N CYS A 149 -0.28 0.12 11.66
CA CYS A 149 -0.65 1.50 11.38
C CYS A 149 0.09 2.04 10.16
N ASN A 150 -0.48 3.04 9.51
CA ASN A 150 0.20 3.74 8.43
C ASN A 150 1.11 4.85 9.01
N VAL A 151 0.62 5.56 10.01
CA VAL A 151 1.30 6.72 10.60
C VAL A 151 1.50 6.48 12.10
N SER A 152 2.74 6.19 12.52
CA SER A 152 3.07 5.90 13.93
C SER A 152 2.83 7.08 14.86
N SER A 153 2.92 8.33 14.40
CA SER A 153 2.69 9.53 15.21
C SER A 153 1.24 9.70 15.67
N LYS A 154 0.28 9.00 15.03
CA LYS A 154 -1.12 8.98 15.50
C LYS A 154 -1.36 8.02 16.66
N ILE A 155 -0.41 7.16 16.97
CA ILE A 155 -0.46 6.30 18.15
C ILE A 155 0.10 7.09 19.35
N ILE A 156 -0.62 7.10 20.47
CA ILE A 156 -0.20 7.83 21.66
C ILE A 156 1.13 7.31 22.21
N GLU A 157 1.97 8.20 22.70
CA GLU A 157 3.30 7.88 23.23
C GLU A 157 3.31 6.77 24.32
N PRO A 158 2.34 6.73 25.25
CA PRO A 158 2.28 5.65 26.24
C PRO A 158 2.10 4.25 25.68
N ILE A 159 1.52 4.09 24.49
CA ILE A 159 1.45 2.80 23.78
C ILE A 159 2.77 2.54 23.06
N GLN A 160 3.31 3.56 22.37
CA GLN A 160 4.58 3.42 21.65
C GLN A 160 5.72 2.98 22.59
N SER A 161 5.80 3.55 23.80
CA SER A 161 6.84 3.18 24.78
C SER A 161 6.75 1.73 25.30
N ARG A 162 5.60 1.06 25.11
CA ARG A 162 5.37 -0.33 25.53
C ARG A 162 5.53 -1.34 24.40
N CYS A 163 5.80 -0.88 23.20
CA CYS A 163 5.87 -1.71 22.01
C CYS A 163 7.22 -1.56 21.31
N ALA A 164 7.67 -2.63 20.70
CA ALA A 164 8.78 -2.55 19.76
C ALA A 164 8.26 -2.03 18.43
N LEU A 165 8.85 -0.95 17.93
CA LEU A 165 8.46 -0.34 16.66
C LEU A 165 9.26 -0.98 15.51
N VAL A 166 8.54 -1.53 14.55
CA VAL A 166 9.08 -2.08 13.30
C VAL A 166 8.58 -1.23 12.15
N ARG A 167 9.50 -0.63 11.40
CA ARG A 167 9.16 0.24 10.26
C ARG A 167 9.23 -0.56 8.96
N PHE A 168 8.20 -0.37 8.15
CA PHE A 168 8.11 -0.87 6.78
C PHE A 168 8.26 0.29 5.81
N SER A 169 9.10 0.13 4.82
CA SER A 169 9.25 1.05 3.70
C SER A 169 8.45 0.56 2.49
N ARG A 170 8.28 1.42 1.49
CA ARG A 170 7.75 1.01 0.20
C ARG A 170 8.64 -0.07 -0.41
N LEU A 171 8.00 -1.01 -1.10
CA LEU A 171 8.72 -2.07 -1.80
C LEU A 171 9.45 -1.50 -3.02
N SER A 172 10.61 -2.05 -3.30
CA SER A 172 11.35 -1.73 -4.52
C SER A 172 10.71 -2.41 -5.74
N ASP A 173 11.01 -1.86 -6.92
CA ASP A 173 10.51 -2.40 -8.19
C ASP A 173 10.92 -3.86 -8.40
N LEU A 174 12.14 -4.23 -7.98
CA LEU A 174 12.66 -5.60 -8.08
C LEU A 174 11.90 -6.58 -7.16
N GLU A 175 11.58 -6.17 -5.95
CA GLU A 175 10.82 -6.98 -4.99
C GLU A 175 9.39 -7.22 -5.51
N ILE A 176 8.74 -6.19 -6.04
CA ILE A 176 7.41 -6.32 -6.65
C ILE A 176 7.48 -7.22 -7.87
N LEU A 177 8.44 -7.02 -8.77
CA LEU A 177 8.61 -7.85 -9.97
C LEU A 177 8.79 -9.33 -9.60
N GLY A 178 9.65 -9.63 -8.63
CA GLY A 178 9.89 -10.99 -8.17
C GLY A 178 8.60 -11.68 -7.73
N ARG A 179 7.73 -10.98 -6.97
CA ARG A 179 6.45 -11.54 -6.53
C ARG A 179 5.44 -11.65 -7.66
N LEU A 180 5.35 -10.66 -8.53
CA LEU A 180 4.48 -10.71 -9.70
C LEU A 180 4.82 -11.89 -10.61
N MET A 181 6.10 -12.18 -10.83
CA MET A 181 6.54 -13.31 -11.67
C MET A 181 6.07 -14.66 -11.11
N ILE A 182 6.08 -14.84 -9.78
CA ILE A 182 5.56 -16.06 -9.16
C ILE A 182 4.06 -16.22 -9.46
N VAL A 183 3.29 -15.14 -9.35
CA VAL A 183 1.84 -15.16 -9.61
C VAL A 183 1.54 -15.37 -11.09
N VAL A 184 2.25 -14.67 -11.98
CA VAL A 184 2.12 -14.79 -13.44
C VAL A 184 2.36 -16.24 -13.89
N GLN A 185 3.40 -16.89 -13.36
CA GLN A 185 3.70 -18.29 -13.67
C GLN A 185 2.65 -19.25 -13.12
N ALA A 186 2.18 -19.04 -11.90
CA ALA A 186 1.16 -19.88 -11.26
C ALA A 186 -0.19 -19.80 -11.98
N GLU A 187 -0.61 -18.60 -12.38
CA GLU A 187 -1.88 -18.35 -13.08
C GLU A 187 -1.76 -18.45 -14.62
N LYS A 188 -0.54 -18.69 -15.14
CA LYS A 188 -0.25 -18.79 -16.59
C LYS A 188 -0.75 -17.56 -17.35
N VAL A 189 -0.52 -16.38 -16.82
CA VAL A 189 -0.95 -15.11 -17.41
C VAL A 189 -0.09 -14.78 -18.63
N PRO A 190 -0.67 -14.56 -19.82
CA PRO A 190 0.09 -14.08 -20.97
C PRO A 190 0.43 -12.60 -20.79
N TYR A 191 1.72 -12.28 -20.89
CA TYR A 191 2.23 -10.93 -20.64
C TYR A 191 3.38 -10.55 -21.58
N VAL A 192 3.65 -9.25 -21.63
CA VAL A 192 4.88 -8.68 -22.18
C VAL A 192 5.63 -7.93 -21.07
N PRO A 193 6.97 -7.82 -21.13
CA PRO A 193 7.74 -7.14 -20.09
C PRO A 193 7.26 -5.71 -19.80
N GLU A 194 6.93 -4.94 -20.83
CA GLU A 194 6.43 -3.58 -20.74
C GLU A 194 5.10 -3.49 -19.97
N GLY A 195 4.30 -4.57 -20.00
CA GLY A 195 3.07 -4.67 -19.23
C GLY A 195 3.33 -4.81 -17.74
N LEU A 196 4.34 -5.60 -17.34
CA LEU A 196 4.75 -5.71 -15.95
C LEU A 196 5.39 -4.42 -15.42
N GLU A 197 6.20 -3.75 -16.24
CA GLU A 197 6.73 -2.43 -15.90
C GLU A 197 5.62 -1.40 -15.65
N ALA A 198 4.57 -1.42 -16.47
CA ALA A 198 3.41 -0.56 -16.27
C ALA A 198 2.67 -0.87 -14.96
N ILE A 199 2.54 -2.15 -14.58
CA ILE A 199 1.94 -2.54 -13.29
C ILE A 199 2.80 -2.02 -12.13
N ILE A 200 4.12 -2.19 -12.18
CA ILE A 200 5.05 -1.72 -11.15
C ILE A 200 4.98 -0.21 -11.01
N PHE A 201 4.98 0.51 -12.14
CA PHE A 201 4.84 1.96 -12.16
C PHE A 201 3.54 2.45 -11.51
N THR A 202 2.41 1.80 -11.83
CA THR A 202 1.10 2.18 -11.28
C THR A 202 0.95 1.81 -9.80
N ALA A 203 1.62 0.75 -9.34
CA ALA A 203 1.58 0.29 -7.96
C ALA A 203 2.39 1.14 -6.98
N ASP A 204 3.45 1.83 -7.43
CA ASP A 204 4.27 2.77 -6.63
C ASP A 204 4.70 2.20 -5.26
N GLY A 205 5.19 0.97 -5.24
CA GLY A 205 5.66 0.31 -4.01
C GLY A 205 4.58 -0.39 -3.18
N ASP A 206 3.33 -0.48 -3.68
CA ASP A 206 2.21 -1.18 -3.04
C ASP A 206 1.96 -2.55 -3.72
N MET A 207 2.30 -3.65 -3.03
CA MET A 207 2.10 -5.01 -3.53
C MET A 207 0.63 -5.37 -3.73
N ARG A 208 -0.26 -4.85 -2.88
CA ARG A 208 -1.70 -5.11 -2.99
C ARG A 208 -2.25 -4.53 -4.29
N GLN A 209 -1.86 -3.29 -4.60
CA GLN A 209 -2.24 -2.64 -5.84
C GLN A 209 -1.63 -3.33 -7.06
N ALA A 210 -0.38 -3.77 -7.00
CA ALA A 210 0.27 -4.50 -8.07
C ALA A 210 -0.47 -5.80 -8.42
N LEU A 211 -0.84 -6.60 -7.43
CA LEU A 211 -1.59 -7.84 -7.63
C LEU A 211 -3.02 -7.59 -8.14
N ASN A 212 -3.69 -6.57 -7.61
CA ASN A 212 -5.03 -6.19 -8.09
C ASN A 212 -4.99 -5.72 -9.55
N ASN A 213 -4.02 -4.88 -9.92
CA ASN A 213 -3.86 -4.41 -11.29
C ASN A 213 -3.56 -5.57 -12.25
N LEU A 214 -2.70 -6.51 -11.83
CA LEU A 214 -2.42 -7.72 -12.60
C LEU A 214 -3.69 -8.57 -12.81
N GLN A 215 -4.43 -8.86 -11.74
CA GLN A 215 -5.66 -9.64 -11.80
C GLN A 215 -6.73 -8.94 -12.64
N ALA A 216 -6.95 -7.65 -12.45
CA ALA A 216 -7.95 -6.89 -13.18
C ALA A 216 -7.62 -6.82 -14.69
N THR A 217 -6.33 -6.62 -15.05
CA THR A 217 -5.90 -6.61 -16.45
C THR A 217 -6.08 -8.00 -17.10
N ASN A 218 -5.71 -9.07 -16.41
CA ASN A 218 -5.91 -10.42 -16.90
C ASN A 218 -7.40 -10.77 -17.03
N SER A 219 -8.23 -10.38 -16.09
CA SER A 219 -9.67 -10.65 -16.13
C SER A 219 -10.38 -9.87 -17.24
N GLY A 220 -9.98 -8.61 -17.47
CA GLY A 220 -10.60 -7.74 -18.48
C GLY A 220 -10.13 -8.02 -19.90
N PHE A 221 -8.84 -8.22 -20.11
CA PHE A 221 -8.25 -8.28 -21.45
C PHE A 221 -7.56 -9.61 -21.79
N ARG A 222 -7.41 -10.52 -20.83
CA ARG A 222 -6.71 -11.80 -21.00
C ARG A 222 -5.25 -11.69 -21.48
N PHE A 223 -4.72 -10.49 -21.53
CA PHE A 223 -3.34 -10.19 -21.97
C PHE A 223 -2.82 -8.94 -21.27
N VAL A 224 -1.63 -9.06 -20.68
CA VAL A 224 -1.00 -7.97 -19.91
C VAL A 224 0.01 -7.26 -20.79
N ASN A 225 -0.39 -6.11 -21.32
CA ASN A 225 0.46 -5.15 -22.02
C ASN A 225 0.30 -3.76 -21.39
N GLN A 226 1.18 -2.83 -21.74
CA GLN A 226 1.19 -1.47 -21.19
C GLN A 226 -0.18 -0.77 -21.41
N GLU A 227 -0.74 -0.86 -22.60
CA GLU A 227 -2.00 -0.20 -22.97
C GLU A 227 -3.18 -0.69 -22.13
N ASN A 228 -3.31 -2.01 -21.97
CA ASN A 228 -4.38 -2.63 -21.18
C ASN A 228 -4.26 -2.30 -19.71
N VAL A 229 -3.03 -2.27 -19.17
CA VAL A 229 -2.79 -1.90 -17.76
C VAL A 229 -3.25 -0.46 -17.50
N PHE A 230 -2.87 0.52 -18.32
CA PHE A 230 -3.29 1.90 -18.11
C PHE A 230 -4.80 2.10 -18.30
N LYS A 231 -5.45 1.35 -19.21
CA LYS A 231 -6.92 1.35 -19.35
C LYS A 231 -7.64 0.84 -18.10
N VAL A 232 -7.07 -0.18 -17.44
CA VAL A 232 -7.66 -0.76 -16.22
C VAL A 232 -7.38 0.09 -14.99
N CYS A 233 -6.17 0.66 -14.88
CA CYS A 233 -5.75 1.44 -13.70
C CYS A 233 -6.35 2.85 -13.69
N ASP A 234 -6.96 3.29 -14.80
CA ASP A 234 -7.52 4.64 -14.97
C ASP A 234 -6.53 5.74 -14.56
N GLN A 235 -5.27 5.57 -14.94
CA GLN A 235 -4.21 6.55 -14.72
C GLN A 235 -3.74 7.14 -16.04
N PRO A 236 -3.36 8.44 -16.05
CA PRO A 236 -2.82 9.08 -17.24
C PRO A 236 -1.60 8.32 -17.77
N HIS A 237 -1.61 8.00 -19.07
CA HIS A 237 -0.49 7.27 -19.67
C HIS A 237 0.80 8.12 -19.60
N PRO A 238 1.91 7.61 -19.07
CA PRO A 238 3.14 8.36 -18.87
C PRO A 238 3.68 9.04 -20.13
N LEU A 239 3.47 8.45 -21.30
CA LEU A 239 3.91 9.03 -22.58
C LEU A 239 3.21 10.35 -22.89
N HIS A 240 1.91 10.48 -22.63
CA HIS A 240 1.21 11.76 -22.85
C HIS A 240 1.77 12.86 -21.97
N VAL A 241 2.00 12.53 -20.69
CA VAL A 241 2.57 13.50 -19.73
C VAL A 241 4.04 13.81 -20.07
N LYS A 242 4.80 12.80 -20.50
CA LYS A 242 6.18 13.01 -20.98
C LYS A 242 6.24 13.94 -22.19
N ASN A 243 5.33 13.77 -23.15
CA ASN A 243 5.22 14.65 -24.30
C ASN A 243 4.85 16.10 -23.89
N MET A 244 3.99 16.25 -22.89
CA MET A 244 3.67 17.60 -22.35
C MET A 244 4.90 18.27 -21.76
N VAL A 245 5.70 17.54 -20.96
CA VAL A 245 6.97 18.06 -20.40
C VAL A 245 7.94 18.43 -21.52
N CYS A 246 8.08 17.57 -22.53
CA CYS A 246 8.91 17.82 -23.70
C CYS A 246 8.47 19.10 -24.43
N ASN A 247 7.18 19.27 -24.69
CA ASN A 247 6.63 20.46 -25.34
C ASN A 247 6.89 21.73 -24.54
N VAL A 248 6.81 21.68 -23.21
CA VAL A 248 7.19 22.81 -22.34
C VAL A 248 8.67 23.15 -22.50
N LEU A 249 9.55 22.14 -22.50
CA LEU A 249 11.00 22.33 -22.66
C LEU A 249 11.38 22.87 -24.05
N GLU A 250 10.66 22.46 -25.09
CA GLU A 250 10.83 22.96 -26.45
C GLU A 250 10.27 24.40 -26.66
N GLY A 251 9.34 24.81 -25.80
CA GLY A 251 8.65 26.11 -25.89
C GLY A 251 7.37 26.08 -26.72
N LYS A 252 6.82 24.89 -26.93
CA LYS A 252 5.54 24.66 -27.60
C LYS A 252 4.42 24.66 -26.56
N PHE A 253 4.12 25.85 -26.02
CA PHE A 253 3.15 25.97 -24.92
C PHE A 253 1.74 25.49 -25.32
N ASP A 254 1.30 25.84 -26.53
CA ASP A 254 -0.04 25.49 -27.02
C ASP A 254 -0.21 23.96 -27.18
N ASP A 255 0.85 23.28 -27.63
CA ASP A 255 0.84 21.82 -27.73
C ASP A 255 0.80 21.15 -26.35
N ALA A 256 1.51 21.71 -25.37
CA ALA A 256 1.45 21.24 -23.99
C ALA A 256 0.04 21.43 -23.39
N CYS A 257 -0.59 22.58 -23.60
CA CYS A 257 -1.96 22.85 -23.18
C CYS A 257 -2.99 21.94 -23.88
N SER A 258 -2.77 21.66 -25.17
CA SER A 258 -3.63 20.73 -25.91
C SER A 258 -3.55 19.30 -25.35
N GLY A 259 -2.34 18.84 -25.02
CA GLY A 259 -2.15 17.54 -24.35
C GLY A 259 -2.82 17.49 -22.97
N LEU A 260 -2.70 18.55 -22.18
CA LEU A 260 -3.39 18.68 -20.89
C LEU A 260 -4.91 18.63 -21.06
N LYS A 261 -5.43 19.37 -22.05
CA LYS A 261 -6.87 19.39 -22.33
C LYS A 261 -7.39 17.99 -22.69
N GLN A 262 -6.66 17.24 -23.51
CA GLN A 262 -7.03 15.86 -23.86
C GLN A 262 -7.13 14.99 -22.63
N LEU A 263 -6.17 15.05 -21.69
CA LEU A 263 -6.24 14.28 -20.46
C LEU A 263 -7.43 14.69 -19.57
N TYR A 264 -7.68 16.00 -19.48
CA TYR A 264 -8.80 16.53 -18.69
C TYR A 264 -10.16 16.14 -19.30
N ASP A 265 -10.31 16.20 -20.63
CA ASP A 265 -11.54 15.84 -21.36
C ASP A 265 -11.81 14.31 -21.31
N LEU A 266 -10.76 13.47 -21.15
CA LEU A 266 -10.88 12.04 -20.88
C LEU A 266 -11.40 11.73 -19.46
N GLY A 267 -11.49 12.73 -18.58
CA GLY A 267 -12.04 12.58 -17.24
C GLY A 267 -11.02 12.33 -16.13
N TYR A 268 -9.71 12.35 -16.43
CA TYR A 268 -8.69 12.18 -15.38
C TYR A 268 -8.75 13.31 -14.36
N SER A 269 -8.63 12.95 -13.08
CA SER A 269 -8.65 13.94 -12.01
C SER A 269 -7.39 14.82 -12.04
N PRO A 270 -7.49 16.10 -11.66
CA PRO A 270 -6.32 16.96 -11.52
C PRO A 270 -5.23 16.39 -10.61
N THR A 271 -5.61 15.63 -9.59
CA THR A 271 -4.71 14.97 -8.66
C THR A 271 -3.90 13.87 -9.34
N ASP A 272 -4.54 13.06 -10.20
CA ASP A 272 -3.86 11.98 -10.93
C ASP A 272 -2.92 12.54 -11.99
N ILE A 273 -3.36 13.58 -12.70
CA ILE A 273 -2.53 14.27 -13.69
C ILE A 273 -1.27 14.86 -13.02
N ILE A 274 -1.41 15.58 -11.92
CA ILE A 274 -0.26 16.25 -11.28
C ILE A 274 0.68 15.26 -10.61
N THR A 275 0.14 14.18 -10.04
CA THR A 275 0.95 13.11 -9.44
C THR A 275 1.80 12.41 -10.50
N THR A 276 1.20 12.07 -11.64
CA THR A 276 1.92 11.48 -12.78
C THR A 276 2.94 12.45 -13.34
N PHE A 277 2.59 13.73 -13.43
CA PHE A 277 3.49 14.81 -13.89
C PHE A 277 4.73 14.91 -12.99
N PHE A 278 4.55 14.90 -11.68
CA PHE A 278 5.66 14.92 -10.72
C PHE A 278 6.59 13.71 -10.86
N ARG A 279 6.02 12.49 -11.01
CA ARG A 279 6.79 11.25 -11.19
C ARG A 279 7.65 11.31 -12.45
N ILE A 280 7.11 11.87 -13.53
CA ILE A 280 7.84 11.99 -14.79
C ILE A 280 8.94 13.03 -14.69
N ILE A 281 8.69 14.24 -14.15
CA ILE A 281 9.72 15.27 -13.96
C ILE A 281 10.89 14.74 -13.14
N LYS A 282 10.60 14.01 -12.06
CA LYS A 282 11.62 13.42 -11.19
C LYS A 282 12.64 12.55 -11.95
N ASN A 283 12.15 11.80 -12.93
CA ASN A 283 12.96 10.85 -13.70
C ASN A 283 13.36 11.38 -15.09
N TYR A 284 12.90 12.58 -15.47
CA TYR A 284 13.17 13.15 -16.78
C TYR A 284 14.63 13.63 -16.89
N ASP A 285 15.24 13.41 -18.06
CA ASP A 285 16.59 13.89 -18.34
C ASP A 285 16.53 15.36 -18.76
N MET A 286 16.85 16.24 -17.83
CA MET A 286 16.92 17.70 -18.02
C MET A 286 17.97 18.29 -17.06
N ALA A 287 18.36 19.56 -17.31
CA ALA A 287 19.28 20.29 -16.44
C ALA A 287 18.77 20.27 -14.98
N GLU A 288 19.66 19.99 -14.03
CA GLU A 288 19.29 19.78 -12.62
C GLU A 288 18.58 20.99 -12.01
N TYR A 289 19.04 22.20 -12.31
CA TYR A 289 18.40 23.42 -11.87
C TYR A 289 16.93 23.52 -12.35
N LEU A 290 16.68 23.23 -13.63
CA LEU A 290 15.32 23.23 -14.18
C LEU A 290 14.45 22.15 -13.54
N LYS A 291 15.01 20.98 -13.31
CA LYS A 291 14.31 19.87 -12.64
C LYS A 291 13.83 20.27 -11.24
N LEU A 292 14.72 20.89 -10.46
CA LEU A 292 14.40 21.36 -9.11
C LEU A 292 13.30 22.43 -9.10
N GLU A 293 13.39 23.42 -9.99
CA GLU A 293 12.37 24.45 -10.10
C GLU A 293 11.03 23.90 -10.62
N PHE A 294 11.05 22.96 -11.57
CA PHE A 294 9.83 22.28 -12.05
C PHE A 294 9.18 21.46 -10.95
N MET A 295 9.97 20.71 -10.17
CA MET A 295 9.46 19.94 -9.03
C MET A 295 8.86 20.85 -7.97
N LYS A 296 9.48 21.98 -7.67
CA LYS A 296 9.00 22.98 -6.71
C LYS A 296 7.64 23.57 -7.12
N GLU A 297 7.50 24.04 -8.35
CA GLU A 297 6.22 24.60 -8.83
C GLU A 297 5.13 23.53 -8.94
N THR A 298 5.49 22.30 -9.33
CA THR A 298 4.57 21.17 -9.34
C THR A 298 4.09 20.86 -7.90
N GLY A 299 4.97 20.93 -6.91
CA GLY A 299 4.63 20.75 -5.50
C GLY A 299 3.65 21.82 -5.00
N PHE A 300 3.87 23.09 -5.34
CA PHE A 300 2.93 24.18 -5.00
C PHE A 300 1.57 24.03 -5.69
N ALA A 301 1.53 23.57 -6.94
CA ALA A 301 0.28 23.30 -7.64
C ALA A 301 -0.44 22.10 -7.01
N HIS A 302 0.29 21.06 -6.62
CA HIS A 302 -0.28 19.89 -5.94
C HIS A 302 -0.90 20.26 -4.58
N MET A 303 -0.21 21.08 -3.77
CA MET A 303 -0.78 21.59 -2.53
C MET A 303 -2.14 22.28 -2.75
N ARG A 304 -2.22 23.21 -3.72
CA ARG A 304 -3.48 23.92 -4.02
C ARG A 304 -4.58 22.98 -4.48
N ILE A 305 -4.25 21.96 -5.26
CA ILE A 305 -5.22 20.93 -5.70
C ILE A 305 -5.72 20.15 -4.50
N CYS A 306 -4.85 19.73 -3.56
CA CYS A 306 -5.24 19.05 -2.33
C CYS A 306 -6.08 19.94 -1.40
N ASP A 307 -5.86 21.25 -1.39
CA ASP A 307 -6.66 22.23 -0.65
C ASP A 307 -8.05 22.49 -1.28
N GLY A 308 -8.38 21.80 -2.37
CA GLY A 308 -9.69 21.84 -3.01
C GLY A 308 -9.75 22.68 -4.31
N VAL A 309 -8.65 23.27 -4.76
CA VAL A 309 -8.60 24.06 -6.02
C VAL A 309 -8.21 23.14 -7.19
N GLY A 310 -8.97 22.07 -7.39
CA GLY A 310 -8.76 21.09 -8.47
C GLY A 310 -9.43 21.52 -9.78
N SER A 311 -8.92 22.55 -10.44
CA SER A 311 -9.47 23.03 -11.71
C SER A 311 -8.48 22.88 -12.87
N TYR A 312 -9.02 22.76 -14.09
CA TYR A 312 -8.22 22.82 -15.33
C TYR A 312 -7.33 24.05 -15.39
N LEU A 313 -7.87 25.21 -14.96
CA LEU A 313 -7.13 26.47 -14.94
C LEU A 313 -5.88 26.42 -14.05
N GLN A 314 -5.94 25.70 -12.92
CA GLN A 314 -4.78 25.52 -12.03
C GLN A 314 -3.65 24.74 -12.71
N LEU A 315 -3.99 23.72 -13.49
CA LEU A 315 -3.02 22.95 -14.27
C LEU A 315 -2.43 23.75 -15.44
N CYS A 316 -3.25 24.55 -16.14
CA CYS A 316 -2.76 25.49 -17.16
C CYS A 316 -1.81 26.53 -16.56
N GLY A 317 -2.16 27.04 -15.37
CA GLY A 317 -1.29 27.96 -14.63
C GLY A 317 0.06 27.34 -14.24
N LEU A 318 0.09 26.06 -13.93
CA LEU A 318 1.34 25.33 -13.72
C LEU A 318 2.17 25.29 -15.01
N LEU A 319 1.60 24.87 -16.15
CA LEU A 319 2.32 24.82 -17.43
C LEU A 319 2.88 26.19 -17.83
N ALA A 320 2.10 27.27 -17.60
CA ALA A 320 2.55 28.63 -17.86
C ALA A 320 3.78 29.04 -17.02
N LYS A 321 3.76 28.66 -15.72
CA LYS A 321 4.91 28.90 -14.83
C LYS A 321 6.15 28.12 -15.25
N LEU A 322 5.99 26.86 -15.62
CA LEU A 322 7.09 26.03 -16.08
C LEU A 322 7.71 26.60 -17.38
N SER A 323 6.88 27.09 -18.30
CA SER A 323 7.34 27.75 -19.51
C SER A 323 8.12 29.04 -19.20
N LEU A 324 7.67 29.83 -18.24
CA LEU A 324 8.38 31.05 -17.80
C LEU A 324 9.75 30.72 -17.19
N ILE A 325 9.83 29.69 -16.34
CA ILE A 325 11.09 29.22 -15.74
C ILE A 325 12.08 28.80 -16.83
N ARG A 326 11.60 28.07 -17.83
CA ARG A 326 12.43 27.63 -18.95
C ARG A 326 12.95 28.85 -19.76
N GLU A 327 12.14 29.89 -19.98
CA GLU A 327 12.57 31.10 -20.68
C GLU A 327 13.61 31.87 -19.88
N THR A 328 13.41 32.03 -18.58
CA THR A 328 14.39 32.68 -17.70
C THR A 328 15.72 31.94 -17.64
N ALA A 329 15.69 30.59 -17.63
CA ALA A 329 16.90 29.75 -17.65
C ALA A 329 17.66 29.81 -19.00
N LYS A 330 17.03 30.18 -20.11
CA LYS A 330 17.70 30.38 -21.39
C LYS A 330 18.34 31.79 -21.54
N ALA A 331 17.86 32.74 -20.73
CA ALA A 331 18.34 34.10 -20.75
C ALA A 331 19.55 34.33 -19.83
N THR A 332 19.81 33.39 -18.89
CA THR A 332 21.00 33.29 -18.04
C THR A 332 22.02 32.35 -18.63
#